data_6eae002c4c92379797b1c66ffaf46055
#
_entry.id   6eae002c4c92379797b1c66ffaf46055
#
_cell.length_a   1.000
_cell.length_b   1.000
_cell.length_c   1.000
_cell.angle_alpha   90.00
_cell.angle_beta   90.00
_cell.angle_gamma   90.00
#
_symmetry.space_group_name_H-M   'P 1'
#
loop_
_entity.id
_entity.type
_entity.pdbx_description
1 polymer ?
#
loop_
_entity_poly.entity_id
_entity_poly.type
_entity_poly.pdbx_seq_one_letter_code
_entity_poly.pdbx_strand_id
1 'polypeptide(L)'
;PTEIKNMKKSHMVDGVALTKFLFWLKKNFRKKKITEISAQKKLEGFRKMNKTYKFPSFSTISGTGPNSAIIHYKASIKSNRTLKKGDLYLVDSGGQYSFGTTDVTRTISLDNNSKFIREIYTRVLKGHIAVSDYKIRKNSKGSDIDRNARKSLKKIGLDYPHGTGHGVGYFLNVHEGPQSFSKKNKVNLKPGMIISNEPGYYKEGRFGIRIENLIYIKKNKFEELTMAPIEKDLIKKKMLNKKEIGWLNKYHTKVKKNLFRFMNLEEKANLIDACSPI
;
A
#
# COMPACT_ATOMS: atom_id res chain seq x y z
N PRO A 1 8.35 21.88 6.82
CA PRO A 1 8.79 21.01 7.93
C PRO A 1 7.63 20.56 8.80
N THR A 2 6.72 21.45 9.19
CA THR A 2 5.56 21.15 10.06
C THR A 2 4.61 20.14 9.41
N GLU A 3 4.21 20.36 8.17
CA GLU A 3 3.33 19.45 7.43
C GLU A 3 3.92 18.03 7.32
N ILE A 4 5.20 17.88 6.98
CA ILE A 4 5.86 16.57 6.94
C ILE A 4 5.87 15.88 8.30
N LYS A 5 6.10 16.62 9.41
CA LYS A 5 6.02 16.09 10.77
C LYS A 5 4.62 15.56 11.06
N ASN A 6 3.62 16.32 10.69
CA ASN A 6 2.22 15.99 10.88
C ASN A 6 1.78 14.82 9.97
N MET A 7 2.20 14.79 8.71
CA MET A 7 1.95 13.66 7.82
C MET A 7 2.54 12.36 8.37
N LYS A 8 3.76 12.39 8.93
CA LYS A 8 4.33 11.22 9.63
C LYS A 8 3.46 10.75 10.79
N LYS A 9 2.88 11.68 11.54
CA LYS A 9 1.96 11.36 12.66
C LYS A 9 0.67 10.72 12.14
N SER A 10 0.07 11.26 11.07
CA SER A 10 -1.13 10.69 10.43
C SER A 10 -0.88 9.26 9.97
N HIS A 11 0.24 9.01 9.28
CA HIS A 11 0.59 7.68 8.78
C HIS A 11 0.93 6.67 9.88
N MET A 12 1.45 7.14 11.01
CA MET A 12 1.66 6.28 12.18
C MET A 12 0.31 5.84 12.77
N VAL A 13 -0.62 6.76 12.95
CA VAL A 13 -1.95 6.48 13.50
C VAL A 13 -2.76 5.60 12.56
N ASP A 14 -2.77 5.91 11.27
CA ASP A 14 -3.42 5.12 10.23
C ASP A 14 -2.81 3.73 10.12
N GLY A 15 -1.50 3.63 10.20
CA GLY A 15 -0.76 2.37 10.19
C GLY A 15 -1.15 1.44 11.34
N VAL A 16 -1.42 1.98 12.52
CA VAL A 16 -1.97 1.21 13.64
C VAL A 16 -3.33 0.61 13.27
N ALA A 17 -4.25 1.43 12.75
CA ALA A 17 -5.60 1.00 12.39
C ALA A 17 -5.59 -0.06 11.29
N LEU A 18 -4.84 0.19 10.22
CA LEU A 18 -4.71 -0.74 9.10
C LEU A 18 -4.05 -2.05 9.54
N THR A 19 -2.97 -2.01 10.31
CA THR A 19 -2.26 -3.23 10.75
C THR A 19 -3.14 -4.09 11.66
N LYS A 20 -3.90 -3.50 12.59
CA LYS A 20 -4.88 -4.21 13.40
C LYS A 20 -5.98 -4.84 12.55
N PHE A 21 -6.44 -4.14 11.53
CA PHE A 21 -7.40 -4.67 10.57
C PHE A 21 -6.84 -5.88 9.81
N LEU A 22 -5.61 -5.80 9.30
CA LEU A 22 -4.97 -6.89 8.57
C LEU A 22 -4.84 -8.15 9.44
N PHE A 23 -4.44 -8.01 10.70
CA PHE A 23 -4.36 -9.13 11.65
C PHE A 23 -5.75 -9.69 11.97
N TRP A 24 -6.73 -8.82 12.21
CA TRP A 24 -8.12 -9.25 12.41
C TRP A 24 -8.65 -10.01 11.19
N LEU A 25 -8.38 -9.53 9.98
CA LEU A 25 -8.81 -10.17 8.74
C LEU A 25 -8.22 -11.57 8.60
N LYS A 26 -6.91 -11.72 8.72
CA LYS A 26 -6.21 -13.02 8.64
C LYS A 26 -6.69 -14.03 9.69
N LYS A 27 -7.00 -13.56 10.89
CA LYS A 27 -7.52 -14.40 11.98
C LYS A 27 -8.95 -14.89 11.73
N ASN A 28 -9.78 -14.08 11.07
CA ASN A 28 -11.24 -14.29 11.05
C ASN A 28 -11.81 -14.75 9.70
N PHE A 29 -11.14 -14.56 8.56
CA PHE A 29 -11.73 -14.84 7.25
C PHE A 29 -12.13 -16.31 7.04
N ARG A 30 -11.52 -17.25 7.78
CA ARG A 30 -11.89 -18.67 7.77
C ARG A 30 -12.99 -19.04 8.79
N LYS A 31 -13.18 -18.21 9.82
CA LYS A 31 -14.08 -18.48 10.95
C LYS A 31 -15.43 -17.80 10.81
N LYS A 32 -15.49 -16.74 10.01
CA LYS A 32 -16.68 -15.89 9.86
C LYS A 32 -16.88 -15.56 8.39
N LYS A 33 -18.14 -15.40 7.99
CA LYS A 33 -18.47 -14.86 6.68
C LYS A 33 -18.09 -13.37 6.66
N ILE A 34 -16.97 -13.05 6.01
CA ILE A 34 -16.52 -11.66 5.80
C ILE A 34 -16.75 -11.33 4.34
N THR A 35 -17.40 -10.21 4.07
CA THR A 35 -17.60 -9.66 2.73
C THR A 35 -16.77 -8.40 2.54
N GLU A 36 -16.62 -7.96 1.30
CA GLU A 36 -15.90 -6.72 0.95
C GLU A 36 -16.44 -5.53 1.73
N ILE A 37 -17.78 -5.37 1.80
CA ILE A 37 -18.43 -4.30 2.55
C ILE A 37 -18.18 -4.44 4.06
N SER A 38 -18.27 -5.66 4.61
CA SER A 38 -18.03 -5.85 6.04
C SER A 38 -16.58 -5.64 6.44
N ALA A 39 -15.63 -6.01 5.56
CA ALA A 39 -14.21 -5.75 5.73
C ALA A 39 -13.91 -4.24 5.70
N GLN A 40 -14.45 -3.50 4.73
CA GLN A 40 -14.34 -2.04 4.64
C GLN A 40 -14.87 -1.35 5.91
N LYS A 41 -16.08 -1.72 6.37
CA LYS A 41 -16.66 -1.17 7.60
C LYS A 41 -15.81 -1.47 8.83
N LYS A 42 -15.20 -2.66 8.88
CA LYS A 42 -14.33 -3.05 10.00
C LYS A 42 -13.05 -2.20 10.03
N LEU A 43 -12.43 -1.96 8.87
CA LEU A 43 -11.25 -1.09 8.77
C LEU A 43 -11.59 0.34 9.22
N GLU A 44 -12.70 0.89 8.76
CA GLU A 44 -13.15 2.22 9.19
C GLU A 44 -13.41 2.26 10.70
N GLY A 45 -13.96 1.19 11.28
CA GLY A 45 -14.14 1.05 12.72
C GLY A 45 -12.81 1.16 13.48
N PHE A 46 -11.73 0.55 12.98
CA PHE A 46 -10.39 0.70 13.59
C PHE A 46 -9.87 2.14 13.46
N ARG A 47 -10.11 2.83 12.35
CA ARG A 47 -9.73 4.24 12.18
C ARG A 47 -10.48 5.16 13.14
N LYS A 48 -11.79 4.94 13.32
CA LYS A 48 -12.66 5.71 14.24
C LYS A 48 -12.27 5.60 15.71
N MET A 49 -11.53 4.57 16.10
CA MET A 49 -10.99 4.47 17.47
C MET A 49 -9.99 5.59 17.80
N ASN A 50 -9.45 6.27 16.80
CA ASN A 50 -8.54 7.39 17.00
C ASN A 50 -9.30 8.73 16.91
N LYS A 51 -9.26 9.52 17.98
CA LYS A 51 -9.98 10.82 18.09
C LYS A 51 -9.58 11.84 17.01
N THR A 52 -8.42 11.67 16.37
CA THR A 52 -7.95 12.58 15.32
C THR A 52 -8.44 12.22 13.92
N TYR A 53 -9.02 11.02 13.75
CA TYR A 53 -9.68 10.62 12.51
C TYR A 53 -10.96 11.43 12.30
N LYS A 54 -11.16 11.92 11.08
CA LYS A 54 -12.33 12.73 10.71
C LYS A 54 -13.28 11.96 9.79
N PHE A 55 -12.78 11.53 8.63
CA PHE A 55 -13.53 10.79 7.62
C PHE A 55 -12.54 10.12 6.64
N PRO A 56 -13.02 9.22 5.76
CA PRO A 56 -12.17 8.63 4.71
C PRO A 56 -11.61 9.71 3.80
N SER A 57 -10.34 9.62 3.41
CA SER A 57 -9.73 10.53 2.42
C SER A 57 -10.31 10.30 1.01
N PHE A 58 -10.82 9.10 0.76
CA PHE A 58 -11.59 8.70 -0.43
C PHE A 58 -12.42 7.45 -0.13
N SER A 59 -13.32 7.11 -1.05
CA SER A 59 -14.14 5.89 -0.92
C SER A 59 -13.25 4.64 -0.94
N THR A 60 -13.21 3.89 0.16
CA THR A 60 -12.38 2.68 0.28
C THR A 60 -12.67 1.69 -0.85
N ILE A 61 -11.63 1.21 -1.51
CA ILE A 61 -11.63 0.10 -2.43
C ILE A 61 -11.39 -1.18 -1.61
N SER A 62 -12.36 -2.08 -1.60
CA SER A 62 -12.28 -3.34 -0.87
C SER A 62 -12.75 -4.44 -1.83
N GLY A 63 -11.81 -5.13 -2.47
CA GLY A 63 -12.09 -6.10 -3.52
C GLY A 63 -11.43 -7.45 -3.28
N THR A 64 -12.18 -8.55 -3.48
CA THR A 64 -11.64 -9.91 -3.39
C THR A 64 -11.82 -10.67 -4.69
N GLY A 65 -10.82 -11.51 -5.04
CA GLY A 65 -10.83 -12.26 -6.30
C GLY A 65 -11.02 -11.34 -7.51
N PRO A 66 -12.00 -11.59 -8.41
CA PRO A 66 -12.23 -10.79 -9.60
C PRO A 66 -12.44 -9.29 -9.35
N ASN A 67 -13.11 -8.93 -8.25
CA ASN A 67 -13.38 -7.53 -7.94
C ASN A 67 -12.10 -6.74 -7.62
N SER A 68 -11.06 -7.39 -7.15
CA SER A 68 -9.76 -6.75 -6.93
C SER A 68 -9.06 -6.31 -8.22
N ALA A 69 -9.50 -6.84 -9.38
CA ALA A 69 -8.98 -6.45 -10.69
C ALA A 69 -9.56 -5.11 -11.20
N ILE A 70 -10.61 -4.60 -10.59
CA ILE A 70 -11.22 -3.31 -10.93
C ILE A 70 -10.52 -2.21 -10.13
N ILE A 71 -9.75 -1.37 -10.82
CA ILE A 71 -8.82 -0.41 -10.20
C ILE A 71 -9.51 0.51 -9.20
N HIS A 72 -10.68 1.05 -9.56
CA HIS A 72 -11.49 1.92 -8.71
C HIS A 72 -12.78 1.21 -8.27
N TYR A 73 -12.64 -0.03 -7.81
CA TYR A 73 -13.78 -0.84 -7.39
C TYR A 73 -14.53 -0.19 -6.23
N LYS A 74 -15.84 -0.18 -6.34
CA LYS A 74 -16.75 0.29 -5.29
C LYS A 74 -17.69 -0.86 -4.91
N ALA A 75 -17.46 -1.44 -3.74
CA ALA A 75 -18.33 -2.52 -3.27
C ALA A 75 -19.77 -2.01 -3.06
N SER A 76 -20.71 -2.68 -3.69
CA SER A 76 -22.16 -2.41 -3.57
C SER A 76 -22.90 -3.68 -3.15
N ILE A 77 -24.14 -3.56 -2.73
CA ILE A 77 -24.95 -4.72 -2.35
C ILE A 77 -24.97 -5.77 -3.49
N LYS A 78 -25.04 -5.32 -4.75
CA LYS A 78 -25.09 -6.21 -5.94
C LYS A 78 -23.75 -6.86 -6.27
N SER A 79 -22.63 -6.17 -6.05
CA SER A 79 -21.30 -6.65 -6.42
C SER A 79 -20.50 -7.27 -5.25
N ASN A 80 -21.00 -7.13 -4.01
CA ASN A 80 -20.33 -7.52 -2.78
C ASN A 80 -20.02 -9.02 -2.72
N ARG A 81 -18.74 -9.36 -2.67
CA ARG A 81 -18.27 -10.75 -2.61
C ARG A 81 -17.87 -11.13 -1.18
N THR A 82 -18.03 -12.41 -0.85
CA THR A 82 -17.45 -13.01 0.35
C THR A 82 -15.97 -13.36 0.08
N LEU A 83 -15.11 -13.04 1.04
CA LEU A 83 -13.69 -13.42 1.02
C LEU A 83 -13.58 -14.95 1.12
N LYS A 84 -12.84 -15.57 0.21
CA LYS A 84 -12.69 -17.03 0.13
C LYS A 84 -11.21 -17.42 0.16
N LYS A 85 -10.95 -18.63 0.66
CA LYS A 85 -9.63 -19.26 0.58
C LYS A 85 -9.16 -19.31 -0.88
N GLY A 86 -7.90 -18.94 -1.11
CA GLY A 86 -7.28 -18.90 -2.43
C GLY A 86 -7.45 -17.59 -3.19
N ASP A 87 -8.39 -16.72 -2.77
CA ASP A 87 -8.51 -15.36 -3.33
C ASP A 87 -7.36 -14.47 -2.86
N LEU A 88 -7.11 -13.41 -3.63
CA LEU A 88 -6.44 -12.21 -3.12
C LEU A 88 -7.50 -11.24 -2.61
N TYR A 89 -7.19 -10.57 -1.52
CA TYR A 89 -7.96 -9.43 -1.05
C TYR A 89 -7.12 -8.16 -1.19
N LEU A 90 -7.62 -7.21 -1.95
CA LEU A 90 -7.03 -5.89 -2.14
C LEU A 90 -7.85 -4.87 -1.36
N VAL A 91 -7.20 -4.14 -0.48
CA VAL A 91 -7.78 -2.99 0.22
C VAL A 91 -6.93 -1.76 -0.05
N ASP A 92 -7.57 -0.74 -0.64
CA ASP A 92 -7.02 0.58 -0.88
C ASP A 92 -7.87 1.60 -0.15
N SER A 93 -7.25 2.35 0.75
CA SER A 93 -7.98 3.18 1.70
C SER A 93 -7.09 4.21 2.36
N GLY A 94 -7.72 5.29 2.82
CA GLY A 94 -7.05 6.32 3.56
C GLY A 94 -8.00 7.05 4.52
N GLY A 95 -7.44 7.93 5.33
CA GLY A 95 -8.18 8.77 6.25
C GLY A 95 -7.72 10.21 6.24
N GLN A 96 -8.66 11.11 6.44
CA GLN A 96 -8.38 12.49 6.83
C GLN A 96 -8.26 12.52 8.36
N TYR A 97 -7.12 12.97 8.82
CA TYR A 97 -6.80 13.17 10.24
C TYR A 97 -6.63 14.65 10.51
N SER A 98 -6.85 15.11 11.74
CA SER A 98 -6.68 16.55 12.10
C SER A 98 -5.33 17.15 11.68
N PHE A 99 -4.37 16.33 11.29
CA PHE A 99 -3.01 16.71 10.96
C PHE A 99 -2.46 16.04 9.70
N GLY A 100 -3.31 15.62 8.77
CA GLY A 100 -2.89 15.15 7.45
C GLY A 100 -3.78 14.09 6.82
N THR A 101 -3.45 13.73 5.60
CA THR A 101 -4.17 12.81 4.71
C THR A 101 -3.36 11.54 4.52
N THR A 102 -3.99 10.37 4.57
CA THR A 102 -3.33 9.09 4.27
C THR A 102 -3.96 8.40 3.07
N ASP A 103 -3.14 7.59 2.44
CA ASP A 103 -3.48 6.75 1.29
C ASP A 103 -2.58 5.51 1.31
N VAL A 104 -3.17 4.32 1.23
CA VAL A 104 -2.41 3.06 1.31
C VAL A 104 -3.16 1.89 0.71
N THR A 105 -2.49 1.13 -0.14
CA THR A 105 -3.00 -0.16 -0.62
C THR A 105 -2.19 -1.32 -0.07
N ARG A 106 -2.90 -2.38 0.34
CA ARG A 106 -2.33 -3.70 0.62
C ARG A 106 -3.10 -4.78 -0.12
N THR A 107 -2.36 -5.71 -0.71
CA THR A 107 -2.89 -6.95 -1.27
C THR A 107 -2.51 -8.10 -0.36
N ILE A 108 -3.50 -8.84 0.11
CA ILE A 108 -3.38 -9.85 1.16
C ILE A 108 -3.67 -11.23 0.58
N SER A 109 -2.86 -12.21 0.95
CA SER A 109 -3.10 -13.62 0.70
C SER A 109 -4.23 -14.15 1.58
N LEU A 110 -5.25 -14.72 0.96
CA LEU A 110 -6.27 -15.51 1.65
C LEU A 110 -5.99 -17.02 1.52
N ASP A 111 -4.71 -17.39 1.66
CA ASP A 111 -4.19 -18.76 1.62
C ASP A 111 -4.05 -19.37 0.19
N ASN A 112 -3.06 -20.26 0.03
CA ASN A 112 -2.83 -21.11 -1.15
C ASN A 112 -2.83 -20.39 -2.52
N ASN A 113 -2.16 -19.24 -2.62
CA ASN A 113 -2.03 -18.56 -3.90
C ASN A 113 -1.05 -19.27 -4.84
N SER A 114 -1.40 -19.29 -6.13
CA SER A 114 -0.61 -19.95 -7.17
C SER A 114 0.81 -19.38 -7.32
N LYS A 115 1.71 -20.19 -7.90
CA LYS A 115 3.07 -19.75 -8.24
C LYS A 115 3.07 -18.49 -9.12
N PHE A 116 2.11 -18.37 -10.04
CA PHE A 116 1.95 -17.21 -10.92
C PHE A 116 1.58 -15.95 -10.11
N ILE A 117 0.57 -16.01 -9.24
CA ILE A 117 0.16 -14.88 -8.39
C ILE A 117 1.35 -14.37 -7.56
N ARG A 118 2.08 -15.27 -6.92
CA ARG A 118 3.27 -14.92 -6.13
C ARG A 118 4.38 -14.30 -6.97
N GLU A 119 4.54 -14.75 -8.21
CA GLU A 119 5.49 -14.16 -9.15
C GLU A 119 5.09 -12.72 -9.49
N ILE A 120 3.83 -12.49 -9.88
CA ILE A 120 3.33 -11.17 -10.23
C ILE A 120 3.42 -10.23 -9.01
N TYR A 121 2.99 -10.68 -7.84
CA TYR A 121 3.13 -9.88 -6.61
C TYR A 121 4.57 -9.46 -6.37
N THR A 122 5.52 -10.37 -6.53
CA THR A 122 6.94 -10.07 -6.34
C THR A 122 7.44 -9.06 -7.38
N ARG A 123 6.96 -9.12 -8.64
CA ARG A 123 7.30 -8.13 -9.68
C ARG A 123 6.73 -6.75 -9.38
N VAL A 124 5.50 -6.67 -8.86
CA VAL A 124 4.91 -5.41 -8.36
C VAL A 124 5.74 -4.86 -7.21
N LEU A 125 6.11 -5.69 -6.23
CA LEU A 125 6.98 -5.31 -5.12
C LEU A 125 8.34 -4.79 -5.59
N LYS A 126 8.96 -5.41 -6.59
CA LYS A 126 10.21 -4.91 -7.20
C LYS A 126 10.03 -3.52 -7.81
N GLY A 127 8.88 -3.27 -8.45
CA GLY A 127 8.53 -1.94 -8.95
C GLY A 127 8.40 -0.91 -7.81
N HIS A 128 7.71 -1.28 -6.74
CA HIS A 128 7.56 -0.46 -5.54
C HIS A 128 8.91 -0.11 -4.90
N ILE A 129 9.78 -1.10 -4.72
CA ILE A 129 11.13 -0.90 -4.18
C ILE A 129 11.97 -0.02 -5.13
N ALA A 130 11.86 -0.21 -6.44
CA ALA A 130 12.61 0.57 -7.42
C ALA A 130 12.26 2.08 -7.38
N VAL A 131 11.01 2.42 -7.02
CA VAL A 131 10.61 3.81 -6.74
C VAL A 131 11.23 4.29 -5.44
N SER A 132 11.03 3.55 -4.35
CA SER A 132 11.48 3.96 -3.01
C SER A 132 13.02 4.11 -2.89
N ASP A 133 13.78 3.30 -3.62
CA ASP A 133 15.26 3.34 -3.64
C ASP A 133 15.83 4.27 -4.72
N TYR A 134 14.97 4.98 -5.47
CA TYR A 134 15.40 5.87 -6.53
C TYR A 134 16.15 7.08 -5.95
N LYS A 135 17.34 7.35 -6.49
CA LYS A 135 18.14 8.55 -6.15
C LYS A 135 17.69 9.73 -7.01
N ILE A 136 17.11 10.74 -6.39
CA ILE A 136 16.63 11.94 -7.04
C ILE A 136 17.83 12.81 -7.43
N ARG A 137 17.87 13.25 -8.68
CA ARG A 137 18.83 14.19 -9.25
C ARG A 137 18.15 15.52 -9.54
N LYS A 138 18.91 16.58 -9.81
CA LYS A 138 18.41 17.95 -10.07
C LYS A 138 17.26 18.00 -11.10
N ASN A 139 17.30 17.16 -12.12
CA ASN A 139 16.34 17.13 -13.22
C ASN A 139 15.46 15.88 -13.22
N SER A 140 15.37 15.13 -12.12
CA SER A 140 14.52 13.94 -12.05
C SER A 140 13.06 14.32 -12.18
N LYS A 141 12.36 13.62 -13.05
CA LYS A 141 10.92 13.79 -13.33
C LYS A 141 10.13 12.57 -12.89
N GLY A 142 8.85 12.75 -12.67
CA GLY A 142 7.97 11.65 -12.35
C GLY A 142 7.94 10.55 -13.40
N SER A 143 8.11 10.91 -14.68
CA SER A 143 8.19 9.95 -15.79
C SER A 143 9.39 8.99 -15.73
N ASP A 144 10.52 9.41 -15.13
CA ASP A 144 11.68 8.53 -14.98
C ASP A 144 11.43 7.47 -13.92
N ILE A 145 10.73 7.84 -12.88
CA ILE A 145 10.35 6.97 -11.77
C ILE A 145 9.28 5.99 -12.22
N ASP A 146 8.25 6.46 -12.91
CA ASP A 146 7.20 5.60 -13.51
C ASP A 146 7.82 4.52 -14.41
N ARG A 147 8.76 4.90 -15.28
CA ARG A 147 9.50 3.95 -16.13
C ARG A 147 10.24 2.90 -15.31
N ASN A 148 10.86 3.28 -14.21
CA ASN A 148 11.59 2.36 -13.33
C ASN A 148 10.66 1.36 -12.61
N ALA A 149 9.53 1.83 -12.12
CA ALA A 149 8.53 0.99 -11.46
C ALA A 149 8.02 -0.14 -12.37
N ARG A 150 7.82 0.17 -13.67
CA ARG A 150 7.28 -0.77 -14.65
C ARG A 150 8.27 -1.82 -15.15
N LYS A 151 9.57 -1.62 -14.97
CA LYS A 151 10.61 -2.48 -15.55
C LYS A 151 10.41 -3.97 -15.26
N SER A 152 10.06 -4.32 -14.02
CA SER A 152 9.95 -5.72 -13.61
C SER A 152 8.77 -6.45 -14.27
N LEU A 153 7.64 -5.78 -14.47
CA LEU A 153 6.48 -6.32 -15.18
C LEU A 153 6.72 -6.35 -16.69
N LYS A 154 7.29 -5.27 -17.25
CA LYS A 154 7.56 -5.18 -18.69
C LYS A 154 8.54 -6.25 -19.21
N LYS A 155 9.45 -6.75 -18.36
CA LYS A 155 10.33 -7.87 -18.71
C LYS A 155 9.59 -9.15 -19.11
N ILE A 156 8.32 -9.28 -18.75
CA ILE A 156 7.47 -10.43 -19.10
C ILE A 156 6.24 -10.00 -19.92
N GLY A 157 6.30 -8.85 -20.59
CA GLY A 157 5.23 -8.34 -21.44
C GLY A 157 4.00 -7.81 -20.68
N LEU A 158 4.09 -7.58 -19.36
CA LEU A 158 2.99 -7.08 -18.54
C LEU A 158 3.17 -5.61 -18.17
N ASP A 159 2.06 -4.93 -17.90
CA ASP A 159 2.03 -3.53 -17.45
C ASP A 159 0.73 -3.27 -16.65
N TYR A 160 0.56 -2.07 -16.15
CA TYR A 160 -0.67 -1.58 -15.52
C TYR A 160 -1.14 -0.27 -16.16
N PRO A 161 -2.47 0.01 -16.20
CA PRO A 161 -3.02 1.10 -17.02
C PRO A 161 -3.07 2.46 -16.32
N HIS A 162 -2.62 2.58 -15.07
CA HIS A 162 -2.61 3.84 -14.31
C HIS A 162 -1.21 4.40 -14.10
N GLY A 163 -1.09 5.63 -13.59
CA GLY A 163 0.18 6.19 -13.12
C GLY A 163 0.75 5.42 -11.94
N THR A 164 2.06 5.42 -11.78
CA THR A 164 2.72 4.77 -10.63
C THR A 164 2.50 5.54 -9.33
N GLY A 165 2.02 6.79 -9.41
CA GLY A 165 1.72 7.59 -8.24
C GLY A 165 1.26 9.00 -8.57
N HIS A 166 0.63 9.63 -7.60
CA HIS A 166 0.08 10.98 -7.65
C HIS A 166 0.54 11.78 -6.43
N GLY A 167 0.49 13.10 -6.53
CA GLY A 167 0.69 13.97 -5.38
C GLY A 167 -0.46 13.84 -4.38
N VAL A 168 -0.21 14.15 -3.11
CA VAL A 168 -1.19 14.08 -2.03
C VAL A 168 -1.17 15.39 -1.24
N GLY A 169 -2.35 15.96 -1.01
CA GLY A 169 -2.54 17.17 -0.23
C GLY A 169 -2.41 16.97 1.27
N TYR A 170 -2.25 18.06 1.98
CA TYR A 170 -2.19 18.11 3.45
C TYR A 170 -3.56 18.50 4.01
N PHE A 171 -4.33 17.52 4.48
CA PHE A 171 -5.75 17.69 4.83
C PHE A 171 -6.58 18.29 3.66
N LEU A 172 -6.21 17.89 2.45
CA LEU A 172 -6.81 18.32 1.19
C LEU A 172 -7.08 17.07 0.32
N ASN A 173 -7.14 17.26 -1.00
CA ASN A 173 -7.41 16.17 -1.92
C ASN A 173 -6.35 15.06 -1.83
N VAL A 174 -6.81 13.80 -1.80
CA VAL A 174 -5.90 12.66 -1.87
C VAL A 174 -5.13 12.66 -3.20
N HIS A 175 -5.76 13.07 -4.30
CA HIS A 175 -5.11 13.33 -5.58
C HIS A 175 -4.87 14.82 -5.73
N GLU A 176 -3.63 15.28 -5.53
CA GLU A 176 -3.25 16.70 -5.61
C GLU A 176 -1.92 16.86 -6.34
N GLY A 177 -2.00 17.56 -7.48
CA GLY A 177 -0.82 17.90 -8.29
C GLY A 177 0.04 19.03 -7.70
N PRO A 178 1.06 19.47 -8.47
CA PRO A 178 1.35 19.15 -9.88
C PRO A 178 2.21 17.89 -10.10
N GLN A 179 2.83 17.32 -9.03
CA GLN A 179 3.72 16.16 -9.14
C GLN A 179 2.92 14.86 -9.29
N SER A 180 3.45 13.95 -10.08
CA SER A 180 2.96 12.57 -10.18
C SER A 180 4.03 11.65 -10.79
N PHE A 181 3.94 10.36 -10.55
CA PHE A 181 4.73 9.35 -11.27
C PHE A 181 3.91 8.81 -12.44
N SER A 182 4.03 9.44 -13.59
CA SER A 182 3.32 9.06 -14.81
C SER A 182 4.13 9.38 -16.06
N LYS A 183 3.86 8.67 -17.16
CA LYS A 183 4.58 8.84 -18.44
C LYS A 183 4.60 10.28 -18.94
N LYS A 184 3.53 11.04 -18.70
CA LYS A 184 3.35 12.41 -19.23
C LYS A 184 3.84 13.49 -18.27
N ASN A 185 4.10 13.18 -16.99
CA ASN A 185 4.46 14.19 -16.01
C ASN A 185 5.91 14.64 -16.17
N LYS A 186 6.10 15.94 -16.46
CA LYS A 186 7.40 16.59 -16.66
C LYS A 186 7.82 17.47 -15.48
N VAL A 187 7.05 17.49 -14.40
CA VAL A 187 7.33 18.32 -13.22
C VAL A 187 8.61 17.82 -12.55
N ASN A 188 9.52 18.74 -12.27
CA ASN A 188 10.74 18.45 -11.54
C ASN A 188 10.41 18.12 -10.08
N LEU A 189 10.95 17.04 -9.59
CA LEU A 189 10.75 16.59 -8.22
C LEU A 189 11.57 17.45 -7.24
N LYS A 190 10.92 17.95 -6.19
CA LYS A 190 11.52 18.85 -5.21
C LYS A 190 11.38 18.31 -3.78
N PRO A 191 12.35 18.59 -2.88
CA PRO A 191 12.22 18.26 -1.46
C PRO A 191 10.89 18.77 -0.87
N GLY A 192 10.26 17.96 -0.02
CA GLY A 192 8.98 18.25 0.61
C GLY A 192 7.77 17.73 -0.15
N MET A 193 7.86 17.41 -1.44
CA MET A 193 6.76 16.79 -2.19
C MET A 193 6.38 15.45 -1.60
N ILE A 194 5.08 15.21 -1.46
CA ILE A 194 4.48 13.94 -1.03
C ILE A 194 3.81 13.31 -2.24
N ILE A 195 4.06 12.02 -2.46
CA ILE A 195 3.60 11.31 -3.65
C ILE A 195 3.28 9.87 -3.27
N SER A 196 2.24 9.28 -3.89
CA SER A 196 1.98 7.85 -3.76
C SER A 196 3.00 7.03 -4.58
N ASN A 197 3.29 5.83 -4.11
CA ASN A 197 4.11 4.83 -4.79
C ASN A 197 3.29 3.55 -4.86
N GLU A 198 2.55 3.37 -5.96
CA GLU A 198 1.44 2.40 -6.06
C GLU A 198 1.46 1.54 -7.35
N PRO A 199 2.58 0.93 -7.73
CA PRO A 199 2.56 0.00 -8.85
C PRO A 199 1.59 -1.14 -8.61
N GLY A 200 0.99 -1.66 -9.68
CA GLY A 200 0.02 -2.74 -9.60
C GLY A 200 0.05 -3.69 -10.79
N TYR A 201 -0.84 -4.65 -10.79
CA TYR A 201 -1.19 -5.51 -11.93
C TYR A 201 -2.62 -6.03 -11.77
N TYR A 202 -3.38 -6.03 -12.85
CA TYR A 202 -4.80 -6.38 -12.83
C TYR A 202 -5.09 -7.38 -13.94
N LYS A 203 -5.56 -8.57 -13.55
CA LYS A 203 -6.02 -9.60 -14.49
C LYS A 203 -7.53 -9.64 -14.43
N GLU A 204 -8.17 -9.02 -15.41
CA GLU A 204 -9.62 -8.92 -15.49
C GLU A 204 -10.30 -10.27 -15.25
N GLY A 205 -11.41 -10.25 -14.53
CA GLY A 205 -12.15 -11.43 -14.13
C GLY A 205 -11.43 -12.38 -13.16
N ARG A 206 -10.21 -12.07 -12.74
CA ARG A 206 -9.42 -12.97 -11.88
C ARG A 206 -8.92 -12.35 -10.59
N PHE A 207 -7.98 -11.38 -10.66
CA PHE A 207 -7.40 -10.76 -9.47
C PHE A 207 -6.67 -9.45 -9.79
N GLY A 208 -6.56 -8.59 -8.81
CA GLY A 208 -5.71 -7.40 -8.81
C GLY A 208 -4.67 -7.42 -7.70
N ILE A 209 -3.54 -6.80 -7.96
CA ILE A 209 -2.44 -6.58 -7.03
C ILE A 209 -2.05 -5.12 -7.09
N ARG A 210 -2.01 -4.43 -5.95
CA ARG A 210 -1.40 -3.12 -5.77
C ARG A 210 -0.66 -3.09 -4.44
N ILE A 211 0.53 -2.52 -4.43
CA ILE A 211 1.30 -2.27 -3.21
C ILE A 211 1.58 -0.78 -3.18
N GLU A 212 1.04 -0.10 -2.18
CA GLU A 212 1.14 1.33 -2.09
C GLU A 212 1.64 1.81 -0.74
N ASN A 213 2.53 2.77 -0.79
CA ASN A 213 2.90 3.65 0.31
C ASN A 213 2.84 5.09 -0.15
N LEU A 214 2.56 6.02 0.76
CA LEU A 214 2.95 7.41 0.57
C LEU A 214 4.42 7.59 0.95
N ILE A 215 5.12 8.33 0.12
CA ILE A 215 6.52 8.70 0.28
C ILE A 215 6.68 10.21 0.18
N TYR A 216 7.72 10.75 0.78
CA TYR A 216 8.07 12.17 0.59
C TYR A 216 9.53 12.32 0.23
N ILE A 217 9.84 13.42 -0.45
CA ILE A 217 11.21 13.72 -0.89
C ILE A 217 11.95 14.43 0.25
N LYS A 218 13.02 13.78 0.75
CA LYS A 218 13.96 14.35 1.69
C LYS A 218 15.35 14.48 1.06
N LYS A 219 15.75 15.72 0.79
CA LYS A 219 16.98 15.99 0.04
C LYS A 219 16.92 15.31 -1.34
N ASN A 220 17.71 14.27 -1.56
CA ASN A 220 17.85 13.55 -2.84
C ASN A 220 17.33 12.11 -2.81
N LYS A 221 16.48 11.77 -1.85
CA LYS A 221 15.92 10.42 -1.69
C LYS A 221 14.47 10.46 -1.23
N PHE A 222 13.77 9.35 -1.42
CA PHE A 222 12.46 9.14 -0.83
C PHE A 222 12.56 8.59 0.61
N GLU A 223 11.63 9.00 1.45
CA GLU A 223 11.39 8.40 2.76
C GLU A 223 9.92 7.95 2.87
N GLU A 224 9.73 6.73 3.37
CA GLU A 224 8.41 6.14 3.58
C GLU A 224 7.66 6.87 4.70
N LEU A 225 6.42 7.29 4.40
CA LEU A 225 5.45 7.77 5.38
C LEU A 225 4.59 6.63 5.92
N THR A 226 4.08 5.77 5.04
CA THR A 226 3.19 4.66 5.38
C THR A 226 3.84 3.66 6.32
N MET A 227 3.09 3.27 7.36
CA MET A 227 3.52 2.34 8.40
C MET A 227 2.58 1.13 8.47
N ALA A 228 2.66 0.22 7.51
CA ALA A 228 1.89 -1.03 7.50
C ALA A 228 2.74 -2.16 6.90
N PRO A 229 2.65 -3.41 7.41
CA PRO A 229 3.40 -4.53 6.85
C PRO A 229 3.04 -4.79 5.38
N ILE A 230 4.03 -5.18 4.59
CA ILE A 230 3.85 -5.72 3.23
C ILE A 230 3.68 -7.24 3.35
N GLU A 231 2.73 -7.81 2.62
CA GLU A 231 2.39 -9.23 2.68
C GLU A 231 3.54 -10.14 2.25
N LYS A 232 4.09 -10.91 3.17
CA LYS A 232 5.24 -11.79 2.91
C LYS A 232 4.84 -13.10 2.23
N ASP A 233 3.64 -13.62 2.50
CA ASP A 233 3.18 -14.92 1.98
C ASP A 233 3.10 -14.93 0.44
N LEU A 234 3.00 -13.75 -0.17
CA LEU A 234 2.98 -13.56 -1.61
C LEU A 234 4.38 -13.37 -2.24
N ILE A 235 5.44 -13.31 -1.45
CA ILE A 235 6.79 -13.03 -1.96
C ILE A 235 7.51 -14.32 -2.38
N LYS A 236 8.03 -14.34 -3.60
CA LYS A 236 9.02 -15.33 -4.07
C LYS A 236 10.43 -14.80 -3.78
N LYS A 237 10.97 -15.10 -2.59
CA LYS A 237 12.28 -14.59 -2.13
C LYS A 237 13.38 -14.73 -3.17
N LYS A 238 13.45 -15.86 -3.89
CA LYS A 238 14.45 -16.14 -4.93
C LYS A 238 14.44 -15.13 -6.09
N MET A 239 13.38 -14.35 -6.26
CA MET A 239 13.28 -13.30 -7.29
C MET A 239 13.82 -11.95 -6.83
N LEU A 240 14.06 -11.76 -5.53
CA LEU A 240 14.61 -10.53 -4.97
C LEU A 240 16.14 -10.63 -4.87
N ASN A 241 16.82 -9.53 -5.21
CA ASN A 241 18.24 -9.41 -4.97
C ASN A 241 18.54 -8.94 -3.52
N LYS A 242 19.81 -8.96 -3.13
CA LYS A 242 20.26 -8.57 -1.76
C LYS A 242 19.81 -7.15 -1.36
N LYS A 243 19.82 -6.19 -2.30
CA LYS A 243 19.38 -4.80 -2.02
C LYS A 243 17.88 -4.73 -1.76
N GLU A 244 17.08 -5.43 -2.57
CA GLU A 244 15.62 -5.47 -2.43
C GLU A 244 15.20 -6.16 -1.13
N ILE A 245 15.86 -7.26 -0.76
CA ILE A 245 15.68 -7.90 0.56
C ILE A 245 16.05 -6.95 1.69
N GLY A 246 17.19 -6.29 1.58
CA GLY A 246 17.65 -5.31 2.56
C GLY A 246 16.68 -4.15 2.74
N TRP A 247 16.13 -3.62 1.63
CA TRP A 247 15.11 -2.57 1.69
C TRP A 247 13.86 -3.04 2.44
N LEU A 248 13.31 -4.20 2.08
CA LEU A 248 12.10 -4.74 2.69
C LEU A 248 12.28 -5.00 4.19
N ASN A 249 13.39 -5.64 4.58
CA ASN A 249 13.70 -5.91 5.99
C ASN A 249 13.85 -4.61 6.79
N LYS A 250 14.50 -3.59 6.23
CA LYS A 250 14.63 -2.26 6.84
C LYS A 250 13.27 -1.58 6.99
N TYR A 251 12.41 -1.65 5.96
CA TYR A 251 11.05 -1.12 6.01
C TYR A 251 10.24 -1.81 7.12
N HIS A 252 10.23 -3.14 7.17
CA HIS A 252 9.54 -3.90 8.21
C HIS A 252 10.07 -3.61 9.61
N THR A 253 11.39 -3.46 9.78
CA THR A 253 11.99 -3.04 11.06
C THR A 253 11.45 -1.67 11.49
N LYS A 254 11.36 -0.71 10.56
CA LYS A 254 10.78 0.61 10.82
C LYS A 254 9.29 0.52 11.20
N VAL A 255 8.50 -0.26 10.49
CA VAL A 255 7.07 -0.50 10.79
C VAL A 255 6.93 -1.07 12.20
N LYS A 256 7.63 -2.17 12.50
CA LYS A 256 7.61 -2.81 13.82
C LYS A 256 7.95 -1.82 14.94
N LYS A 257 9.07 -1.12 14.82
CA LYS A 257 9.53 -0.14 15.82
C LYS A 257 8.46 0.93 16.12
N ASN A 258 7.79 1.44 15.09
CA ASN A 258 6.83 2.53 15.27
C ASN A 258 5.47 2.06 15.79
N LEU A 259 5.03 0.85 15.43
CA LEU A 259 3.69 0.38 15.78
C LEU A 259 3.64 -0.44 17.07
N PHE A 260 4.74 -1.04 17.50
CA PHE A 260 4.80 -2.04 18.57
C PHE A 260 4.12 -1.59 19.89
N ARG A 261 4.32 -0.35 20.31
CA ARG A 261 3.76 0.19 21.54
C ARG A 261 2.23 0.35 21.55
N PHE A 262 1.61 0.33 20.36
CA PHE A 262 0.15 0.49 20.19
C PHE A 262 -0.58 -0.84 20.03
N MET A 263 0.14 -1.95 20.11
CA MET A 263 -0.38 -3.30 19.90
C MET A 263 -0.57 -4.00 21.25
N ASN A 264 -1.64 -4.80 21.38
CA ASN A 264 -1.81 -5.73 22.49
C ASN A 264 -0.85 -6.94 22.35
N LEU A 265 -0.86 -7.89 23.27
CA LEU A 265 0.06 -9.03 23.27
C LEU A 265 -0.04 -9.88 22.01
N GLU A 266 -1.25 -10.25 21.59
CA GLU A 266 -1.49 -11.02 20.37
C GLU A 266 -1.06 -10.24 19.12
N GLU A 267 -1.43 -8.97 19.04
CA GLU A 267 -1.07 -8.09 17.93
C GLU A 267 0.46 -7.87 17.83
N LYS A 268 1.17 -7.83 18.98
CA LYS A 268 2.64 -7.76 19.02
C LYS A 268 3.27 -9.00 18.42
N ALA A 269 2.79 -10.20 18.76
CA ALA A 269 3.26 -11.45 18.18
C ALA A 269 3.06 -11.47 16.66
N ASN A 270 1.85 -11.10 16.20
CA ASN A 270 1.54 -11.00 14.78
C ASN A 270 2.41 -9.94 14.06
N LEU A 271 2.72 -8.82 14.72
CA LEU A 271 3.57 -7.77 14.14
C LEU A 271 5.04 -8.22 14.05
N ILE A 272 5.53 -8.96 15.03
CA ILE A 272 6.86 -9.57 15.00
C ILE A 272 6.96 -10.52 13.82
N ASP A 273 5.98 -11.42 13.66
CA ASP A 273 5.95 -12.36 12.55
C ASP A 273 5.85 -11.64 11.19
N ALA A 274 4.86 -10.77 11.01
CA ALA A 274 4.65 -10.01 9.77
C ALA A 274 5.88 -9.17 9.35
N CYS A 275 6.65 -8.69 10.32
CA CYS A 275 7.83 -7.87 10.10
C CYS A 275 9.16 -8.62 10.26
N SER A 276 9.13 -9.96 10.42
CA SER A 276 10.37 -10.76 10.47
C SER A 276 11.12 -10.71 9.14
N PRO A 277 12.45 -10.79 9.15
CA PRO A 277 13.25 -10.82 7.92
C PRO A 277 12.82 -11.96 6.98
N ILE A 278 12.97 -11.73 5.66
CA ILE A 278 12.71 -12.75 4.64
C ILE A 278 14.03 -13.38 4.16
#